data_8b188fc7a7c48090a9c1b03cf90febde
#
_entry.id   8b188fc7a7c48090a9c1b03cf90febde
#
_cell.length_a   1.000
_cell.length_b   1.000
_cell.length_c   1.000
_cell.angle_alpha   90.00
_cell.angle_beta   90.00
_cell.angle_gamma   90.00
#
_symmetry.space_group_name_H-M   'P 1'
#
loop_
_entity.id
_entity.type
_entity.pdbx_description
1 polymer ?
#
loop_
_entity_poly.entity_id
_entity_poly.type
_entity_poly.pdbx_seq_one_letter_code
_entity_poly.pdbx_strand_id
1 'polypeptide(L)'
;SDLTGWDTRSLAVHSGLLYFGTSDGKIMQANTGGSDAGTLYVCQMALHFDHFKAMGQYKTLKQARATFRGSKPFTPKLSASTDYAQTFPSPPSSIANFTVDEWDSAIWDEAEWDATSSESVTSTRWVSITGAGFTHALQVQISYGITPTPDCELMAIDVSVETGGVII
;
A
#
# COMPACT_ATOMS: atom_id res chain seq x y z
N SER A 1 -8.90 -16.61 -4.02
CA SER A 1 -7.64 -15.99 -3.56
C SER A 1 -6.88 -17.04 -2.77
N ASP A 2 -5.65 -17.28 -3.13
CA ASP A 2 -4.77 -18.20 -2.41
C ASP A 2 -4.07 -17.42 -1.30
N LEU A 3 -4.19 -17.90 -0.07
CA LEU A 3 -3.42 -17.41 1.06
C LEU A 3 -2.10 -18.18 1.10
N THR A 4 -1.01 -17.54 0.73
CA THR A 4 0.34 -18.11 0.77
C THR A 4 1.08 -17.60 1.99
N GLY A 5 1.98 -18.42 2.56
CA GLY A 5 2.81 -18.03 3.70
C GLY A 5 2.20 -18.31 5.07
N TRP A 6 1.02 -18.93 5.16
CA TRP A 6 0.43 -19.36 6.43
C TRP A 6 1.06 -20.67 6.89
N ASP A 7 1.85 -20.63 7.95
CA ASP A 7 2.34 -21.84 8.63
C ASP A 7 1.26 -22.39 9.58
N THR A 8 0.18 -22.93 9.00
CA THR A 8 -0.98 -23.42 9.74
C THR A 8 -0.96 -24.93 9.83
N ARG A 9 -0.93 -25.48 11.04
CA ARG A 9 -1.00 -26.91 11.33
C ARG A 9 -2.38 -27.36 11.81
N SER A 10 -3.10 -26.46 12.48
CA SER A 10 -4.45 -26.72 13.01
C SER A 10 -5.25 -25.44 13.00
N LEU A 11 -6.56 -25.58 12.87
CA LEU A 11 -7.53 -24.48 12.88
C LEU A 11 -8.61 -24.75 13.92
N ALA A 12 -9.01 -23.72 14.65
CA ALA A 12 -10.11 -23.78 15.59
C ALA A 12 -10.86 -22.45 15.62
N VAL A 13 -12.17 -22.51 15.83
CA VAL A 13 -12.99 -21.31 16.07
C VAL A 13 -13.42 -21.33 17.53
N HIS A 14 -13.15 -20.24 18.24
CA HIS A 14 -13.59 -20.02 19.62
C HIS A 14 -14.20 -18.64 19.75
N SER A 15 -15.40 -18.54 20.31
CA SER A 15 -16.15 -17.29 20.47
C SER A 15 -16.27 -16.45 19.19
N GLY A 16 -16.41 -17.10 18.03
CA GLY A 16 -16.52 -16.43 16.73
C GLY A 16 -15.18 -15.96 16.14
N LEU A 17 -14.07 -16.19 16.81
CA LEU A 17 -12.71 -15.83 16.37
C LEU A 17 -11.97 -17.06 15.85
N LEU A 18 -11.22 -16.90 14.78
CA LEU A 18 -10.41 -17.95 14.18
C LEU A 18 -9.02 -17.97 14.82
N TYR A 19 -8.63 -19.15 15.30
CA TYR A 19 -7.29 -19.42 15.83
C TYR A 19 -6.62 -20.51 15.00
N PHE A 20 -5.30 -20.42 14.91
CA PHE A 20 -4.49 -21.45 14.25
C PHE A 20 -3.22 -21.75 15.03
N GLY A 21 -2.80 -23.01 14.99
CA GLY A 21 -1.54 -23.46 15.55
C GLY A 21 -0.45 -23.45 14.48
N THR A 22 0.72 -22.97 14.83
CA THR A 22 1.89 -22.90 13.96
C THR A 22 2.83 -24.09 14.16
N SER A 23 3.78 -24.32 13.26
CA SER A 23 4.75 -25.43 13.37
C SER A 23 5.74 -25.25 14.53
N ASP A 24 5.96 -24.01 14.98
CA ASP A 24 6.80 -23.67 16.13
C ASP A 24 6.05 -23.73 17.49
N GLY A 25 4.82 -24.24 17.49
CA GLY A 25 4.03 -24.49 18.70
C GLY A 25 3.32 -23.27 19.28
N LYS A 26 3.17 -22.19 18.51
CA LYS A 26 2.40 -21.02 18.92
C LYS A 26 0.93 -21.14 18.52
N ILE A 27 0.07 -20.48 19.30
CA ILE A 27 -1.34 -20.29 18.93
C ILE A 27 -1.51 -18.82 18.57
N MET A 28 -1.96 -18.60 17.35
CA MET A 28 -2.17 -17.27 16.79
C MET A 28 -3.67 -17.05 16.53
N GLN A 29 -4.11 -15.81 16.67
CA GLN A 29 -5.44 -15.39 16.28
C GLN A 29 -5.38 -14.79 14.88
N ALA A 30 -6.21 -15.26 13.99
CA ALA A 30 -6.30 -14.72 12.64
C ALA A 30 -7.12 -13.43 12.61
N ASN A 31 -6.82 -12.60 11.61
CA ASN A 31 -7.57 -11.38 11.30
C ASN A 31 -7.69 -10.42 12.50
N THR A 32 -6.59 -10.22 13.22
CA THR A 32 -6.52 -9.29 14.33
C THR A 32 -5.31 -8.39 14.21
N GLY A 33 -5.49 -7.10 14.55
CA GLY A 33 -4.43 -6.11 14.48
C GLY A 33 -3.99 -5.73 13.06
N GLY A 34 -2.99 -4.88 12.95
CA GLY A 34 -2.44 -4.34 11.71
C GLY A 34 -1.07 -4.89 11.34
N SER A 35 -0.58 -5.92 12.03
CA SER A 35 0.74 -6.52 11.76
C SER A 35 0.66 -8.04 11.73
N ASP A 36 1.61 -8.67 11.06
CA ASP A 36 1.77 -10.12 11.08
C ASP A 36 2.71 -10.51 12.23
N ALA A 37 2.14 -10.90 13.36
CA ALA A 37 2.86 -11.23 14.59
C ALA A 37 3.93 -10.19 15.01
N GLY A 38 3.59 -8.91 14.85
CA GLY A 38 4.50 -7.79 15.12
C GLY A 38 5.40 -7.42 13.92
N THR A 39 5.31 -8.14 12.82
CA THR A 39 6.05 -7.85 11.59
C THR A 39 5.18 -7.02 10.64
N LEU A 40 5.83 -6.13 9.89
CA LEU A 40 5.16 -5.39 8.82
C LEU A 40 4.71 -6.32 7.72
N TYR A 41 3.52 -6.08 7.20
CA TYR A 41 3.13 -6.66 5.93
C TYR A 41 3.03 -5.61 4.84
N VAL A 42 3.23 -6.03 3.60
CA VAL A 42 3.26 -5.15 2.44
C VAL A 42 2.07 -5.48 1.54
N CYS A 43 1.23 -4.47 1.32
CA CYS A 43 0.22 -4.53 0.27
C CYS A 43 0.84 -4.04 -1.04
N GLN A 44 0.70 -4.85 -2.08
CA GLN A 44 1.20 -4.54 -3.41
C GLN A 44 0.07 -4.63 -4.42
N MET A 45 -0.04 -3.60 -5.24
CA MET A 45 -1.01 -3.57 -6.33
C MET A 45 -0.29 -3.15 -7.62
N ALA A 46 -0.52 -3.89 -8.70
CA ALA A 46 -0.12 -3.50 -10.04
C ALA A 46 -1.38 -3.31 -10.89
N LEU A 47 -1.45 -2.20 -11.57
CA LEU A 47 -2.48 -1.98 -12.59
C LEU A 47 -2.15 -2.78 -13.85
N HIS A 48 -3.11 -2.86 -14.76
CA HIS A 48 -2.87 -3.46 -16.06
C HIS A 48 -1.86 -2.65 -16.88
N PHE A 49 -1.21 -3.31 -17.82
CA PHE A 49 -0.33 -2.64 -18.78
C PHE A 49 -1.15 -1.81 -19.75
N ASP A 50 -0.87 -0.51 -19.83
CA ASP A 50 -1.56 0.44 -20.69
C ASP A 50 -0.58 1.13 -21.63
N HIS A 51 -1.07 1.49 -22.81
CA HIS A 51 -0.36 2.25 -23.84
C HIS A 51 -0.57 3.77 -23.69
N PHE A 52 -1.32 4.23 -22.69
CA PHE A 52 -1.68 5.65 -22.45
C PHE A 52 -2.14 6.37 -23.74
N LYS A 53 -3.02 5.72 -24.50
CA LYS A 53 -3.58 6.22 -25.77
C LYS A 53 -2.56 6.47 -26.90
N ALA A 54 -1.30 6.10 -26.71
CA ALA A 54 -0.22 6.27 -27.68
C ALA A 54 0.36 4.90 -28.07
N MET A 55 -0.44 4.09 -28.76
CA MET A 55 -0.04 2.76 -29.22
C MET A 55 1.12 2.87 -30.22
N GLY A 56 2.12 1.99 -30.12
CA GLY A 56 3.28 1.96 -31.01
C GLY A 56 4.31 3.07 -30.78
N GLN A 57 4.09 3.96 -29.79
CA GLN A 57 5.07 4.97 -29.42
C GLN A 57 5.85 4.56 -28.19
N TYR A 58 7.14 4.79 -28.20
CA TYR A 58 8.00 4.62 -27.04
C TYR A 58 7.74 5.77 -26.04
N LYS A 59 7.57 5.43 -24.78
CA LYS A 59 7.22 6.38 -23.73
C LYS A 59 8.17 6.29 -22.57
N THR A 60 8.42 7.42 -21.94
CA THR A 60 9.19 7.50 -20.68
C THR A 60 8.31 8.08 -19.60
N LEU A 61 8.17 7.34 -18.52
CA LEU A 61 7.49 7.81 -17.31
C LEU A 61 8.41 8.76 -16.55
N LYS A 62 7.89 9.88 -16.09
CA LYS A 62 8.64 10.89 -15.35
C LYS A 62 8.23 10.94 -13.89
N GLN A 63 6.94 11.08 -13.64
CA GLN A 63 6.41 11.26 -12.30
C GLN A 63 5.04 10.61 -12.17
N ALA A 64 4.71 10.19 -10.97
CA ALA A 64 3.37 9.74 -10.62
C ALA A 64 2.92 10.38 -9.31
N ARG A 65 1.61 10.46 -9.15
CA ARG A 65 0.94 10.91 -7.94
C ARG A 65 -0.27 10.01 -7.71
N ALA A 66 -0.46 9.57 -6.47
CA ALA A 66 -1.63 8.80 -6.10
C ALA A 66 -2.53 9.61 -5.16
N THR A 67 -3.83 9.43 -5.31
CA THR A 67 -4.84 10.01 -4.43
C THR A 67 -5.52 8.89 -3.69
N PHE A 68 -5.53 8.98 -2.37
CA PHE A 68 -6.13 8.01 -1.48
C PHE A 68 -7.20 8.66 -0.61
N ARG A 69 -8.16 7.83 -0.20
CA ARG A 69 -9.04 8.10 0.91
C ARG A 69 -8.70 7.13 2.02
N GLY A 70 -8.57 7.62 3.25
CA GLY A 70 -8.22 6.76 4.36
C GLY A 70 -8.40 7.42 5.71
N SER A 71 -8.49 6.58 6.74
CA SER A 71 -8.67 7.02 8.12
C SER A 71 -7.37 7.52 8.77
N LYS A 72 -6.22 7.17 8.19
CA LYS A 72 -4.89 7.55 8.70
C LYS A 72 -3.95 7.81 7.54
N PRO A 73 -3.00 8.76 7.65
CA PRO A 73 -1.98 8.97 6.64
C PRO A 73 -1.02 7.78 6.59
N PHE A 74 -0.53 7.50 5.41
CA PHE A 74 0.47 6.47 5.12
C PHE A 74 1.35 6.96 3.98
N THR A 75 2.52 6.35 3.83
CA THR A 75 3.46 6.71 2.77
C THR A 75 3.51 5.61 1.73
N PRO A 76 2.78 5.74 0.61
CA PRO A 76 2.85 4.78 -0.47
C PRO A 76 4.15 4.94 -1.25
N LYS A 77 4.63 3.85 -1.81
CA LYS A 77 5.67 3.83 -2.82
C LYS A 77 5.05 3.60 -4.19
N LEU A 78 5.29 4.53 -5.09
CA LEU A 78 4.86 4.44 -6.47
C LEU A 78 6.02 3.95 -7.34
N SER A 79 5.73 3.08 -8.27
CA SER A 79 6.67 2.56 -9.25
C SER A 79 5.93 2.16 -10.54
N ALA A 80 6.67 1.72 -11.53
CA ALA A 80 6.07 1.21 -12.75
C ALA A 80 6.89 0.03 -13.29
N SER A 81 6.18 -0.91 -13.87
CA SER A 81 6.74 -1.97 -14.72
C SER A 81 6.53 -1.63 -16.19
N THR A 82 7.42 -2.08 -17.04
CA THR A 82 7.42 -1.80 -18.48
C THR A 82 7.41 -3.09 -19.30
N ASP A 83 6.78 -3.04 -20.47
CA ASP A 83 6.81 -4.08 -21.49
C ASP A 83 6.55 -5.50 -20.97
N TYR A 84 5.52 -5.61 -20.12
CA TYR A 84 5.04 -6.85 -19.51
C TYR A 84 6.03 -7.52 -18.53
N ALA A 85 7.16 -6.90 -18.23
CA ALA A 85 8.07 -7.33 -17.18
C ALA A 85 7.62 -6.78 -15.83
N GLN A 86 6.92 -7.59 -15.05
CA GLN A 86 6.41 -7.17 -13.75
C GLN A 86 7.46 -7.35 -12.66
N THR A 87 7.96 -6.25 -12.14
CA THR A 87 8.92 -6.21 -11.03
C THR A 87 8.47 -5.20 -9.99
N PHE A 88 8.49 -5.59 -8.72
CA PHE A 88 8.26 -4.66 -7.61
C PHE A 88 9.59 -4.24 -7.01
N PRO A 89 9.81 -2.94 -6.77
CA PRO A 89 10.97 -2.49 -6.01
C PRO A 89 10.84 -2.91 -4.55
N SER A 90 11.91 -2.71 -3.76
CA SER A 90 11.84 -2.92 -2.31
C SER A 90 10.71 -2.11 -1.70
N PRO A 91 9.91 -2.70 -0.79
CA PRO A 91 8.80 -1.99 -0.15
C PRO A 91 9.27 -0.79 0.65
N PRO A 92 8.38 0.18 0.94
CA PRO A 92 8.72 1.29 1.81
C PRO A 92 9.02 0.78 3.22
N SER A 93 10.09 1.31 3.83
CA SER A 93 10.55 0.91 5.15
C SER A 93 9.83 1.62 6.30
N SER A 94 9.10 2.68 6.02
CA SER A 94 8.45 3.51 7.02
C SER A 94 6.99 3.14 7.19
N ILE A 95 6.62 2.91 8.43
CA ILE A 95 5.24 3.02 8.89
C ILE A 95 5.07 4.47 9.30
N ALA A 96 3.94 5.07 8.96
CA ALA A 96 3.52 6.28 9.66
C ALA A 96 3.19 5.87 11.10
N ASN A 97 4.05 6.21 12.02
CA ASN A 97 3.73 6.10 13.45
C ASN A 97 2.71 7.18 13.75
N PHE A 98 1.48 6.77 14.01
CA PHE A 98 0.45 7.63 14.53
C PHE A 98 0.37 7.43 16.04
N THR A 99 0.73 8.42 16.77
CA THR A 99 0.19 8.65 18.10
C THR A 99 -1.19 9.25 17.91
N VAL A 100 -2.22 8.48 18.18
CA VAL A 100 -3.56 9.03 18.36
C VAL A 100 -3.52 9.73 19.71
N ASP A 101 -3.82 11.03 19.72
CA ASP A 101 -4.01 11.75 20.97
C ASP A 101 -5.28 11.23 21.64
N GLU A 102 -5.10 10.44 22.69
CA GLU A 102 -6.20 9.94 23.50
C GLU A 102 -6.54 10.95 24.61
N TRP A 103 -7.83 11.10 24.87
CA TRP A 103 -8.38 12.11 25.79
C TRP A 103 -7.74 12.16 27.18
N ASP A 104 -7.14 11.12 27.68
CA ASP A 104 -6.56 11.05 29.04
C ASP A 104 -5.02 11.00 29.05
N SER A 105 -4.40 10.92 27.88
CA SER A 105 -2.94 10.82 27.72
C SER A 105 -2.33 11.94 26.88
N ALA A 106 -3.15 12.70 26.18
CA ALA A 106 -2.71 13.78 25.32
C ALA A 106 -2.22 15.00 26.09
N ILE A 107 -1.17 15.64 25.63
CA ILE A 107 -0.61 16.84 26.22
C ILE A 107 -1.44 18.04 25.75
N TRP A 108 -2.01 18.81 26.68
CA TRP A 108 -2.70 20.08 26.40
C TRP A 108 -1.71 21.02 25.71
N ASP A 109 -2.07 21.64 24.63
CA ASP A 109 -1.27 22.52 23.76
C ASP A 109 -0.60 21.80 22.57
N GLU A 110 -0.49 20.47 22.55
CA GLU A 110 0.08 19.70 21.45
C GLU A 110 -0.95 18.78 20.79
N ALA A 111 -2.06 18.49 21.47
CA ALA A 111 -3.09 17.58 20.99
C ALA A 111 -3.97 18.21 19.91
N GLU A 112 -4.09 17.53 18.76
CA GLU A 112 -5.06 17.91 17.74
C GLU A 112 -6.42 17.29 18.03
N TRP A 113 -7.41 18.15 18.26
CA TRP A 113 -8.81 17.76 18.38
C TRP A 113 -9.31 17.32 17.00
N ASP A 114 -9.87 16.15 16.88
CA ASP A 114 -10.47 15.61 15.65
C ASP A 114 -9.53 14.83 14.70
N ALA A 115 -8.34 14.44 15.15
CA ALA A 115 -7.45 13.59 14.34
C ALA A 115 -7.96 12.15 14.13
N THR A 116 -9.09 11.77 14.76
CA THR A 116 -9.43 10.34 14.91
C THR A 116 -10.58 9.81 14.06
N SER A 117 -11.35 10.61 13.34
CA SER A 117 -12.61 10.09 12.83
C SER A 117 -13.03 10.49 11.41
N SER A 118 -12.36 11.40 10.75
CA SER A 118 -12.76 11.76 9.40
C SER A 118 -11.87 11.10 8.35
N GLU A 119 -12.47 10.24 7.53
CA GLU A 119 -11.84 9.82 6.28
C GLU A 119 -11.43 11.06 5.49
N SER A 120 -10.15 11.23 5.28
CA SER A 120 -9.62 12.34 4.50
C SER A 120 -9.13 11.86 3.14
N VAL A 121 -9.38 12.67 2.12
CA VAL A 121 -8.79 12.44 0.80
C VAL A 121 -7.43 13.12 0.78
N THR A 122 -6.39 12.32 0.62
CA THR A 122 -5.02 12.80 0.59
C THR A 122 -4.37 12.44 -0.74
N SER A 123 -3.83 13.43 -1.43
CA SER A 123 -2.99 13.19 -2.60
C SER A 123 -1.53 13.20 -2.20
N THR A 124 -0.78 12.23 -2.66
CA THR A 124 0.68 12.24 -2.50
C THR A 124 1.28 13.42 -3.29
N ARG A 125 2.49 13.79 -2.94
CA ARG A 125 3.28 14.68 -3.81
C ARG A 125 3.64 13.93 -5.10
N TRP A 126 3.95 14.68 -6.14
CA TRP A 126 4.55 14.10 -7.34
C TRP A 126 5.88 13.43 -7.00
N VAL A 127 5.99 12.17 -7.31
CA VAL A 127 7.18 11.34 -7.05
C VAL A 127 7.78 10.96 -8.39
N SER A 128 9.08 11.07 -8.52
CA SER A 128 9.78 10.56 -9.71
C SER A 128 9.64 9.05 -9.79
N ILE A 129 9.20 8.56 -10.92
CA ILE A 129 9.17 7.14 -11.26
C ILE A 129 10.00 6.92 -12.51
N THR A 130 10.57 5.74 -12.62
CA THR A 130 11.37 5.36 -13.78
C THR A 130 10.68 4.25 -14.56
N GLY A 131 10.74 4.35 -15.86
CA GLY A 131 10.23 3.33 -16.77
C GLY A 131 10.22 3.88 -18.18
N ALA A 132 10.77 3.12 -19.11
CA ALA A 132 10.79 3.47 -20.52
C ALA A 132 10.44 2.23 -21.35
N GLY A 133 9.43 2.33 -22.21
CA GLY A 133 8.91 1.22 -22.98
C GLY A 133 7.67 1.60 -23.78
N PHE A 134 7.04 0.60 -24.39
CA PHE A 134 5.80 0.77 -25.16
C PHE A 134 4.55 0.68 -24.28
N THR A 135 4.61 -0.15 -23.25
CA THR A 135 3.51 -0.37 -22.30
C THR A 135 3.99 -0.21 -20.87
N HIS A 136 3.13 0.29 -20.01
CA HIS A 136 3.47 0.54 -18.61
C HIS A 136 2.34 0.09 -17.69
N ALA A 137 2.71 -0.56 -16.59
CA ALA A 137 1.82 -0.88 -15.48
C ALA A 137 2.26 -0.08 -14.25
N LEU A 138 1.41 0.80 -13.78
CA LEU A 138 1.65 1.54 -12.54
C LEU A 138 1.48 0.62 -11.35
N GLN A 139 2.31 0.80 -10.33
CA GLN A 139 2.34 -0.03 -9.14
C GLN A 139 2.31 0.84 -7.88
N VAL A 140 1.61 0.33 -6.90
CA VAL A 140 1.52 0.94 -5.57
C VAL A 140 1.92 -0.10 -4.53
N GLN A 141 2.78 0.29 -3.60
CA GLN A 141 3.15 -0.51 -2.44
C GLN A 141 2.91 0.30 -1.17
N ILE A 142 2.32 -0.34 -0.17
CA ILE A 142 2.05 0.25 1.13
C ILE A 142 2.48 -0.76 2.19
N SER A 143 3.28 -0.32 3.17
CA SER A 143 3.66 -1.15 4.31
C SER A 143 2.79 -0.82 5.51
N TYR A 144 2.25 -1.85 6.14
CA TYR A 144 1.41 -1.75 7.32
C TYR A 144 2.09 -2.46 8.51
N GLY A 145 1.79 -2.00 9.71
CA GLY A 145 2.33 -2.60 10.93
C GLY A 145 1.79 -1.94 12.19
N ILE A 146 0.71 -1.18 12.07
CA ILE A 146 0.08 -0.45 13.17
C ILE A 146 -1.28 -1.03 13.52
N THR A 147 -1.66 -0.86 14.79
CA THR A 147 -2.98 -1.22 15.30
C THR A 147 -3.66 0.06 15.82
N PRO A 148 -4.92 0.34 15.47
CA PRO A 148 -5.77 -0.38 14.53
C PRO A 148 -5.31 -0.24 13.07
N THR A 149 -5.67 -1.21 12.24
CA THR A 149 -5.40 -1.18 10.81
C THR A 149 -6.05 0.04 10.17
N PRO A 150 -5.32 0.89 9.44
CA PRO A 150 -5.92 2.02 8.75
C PRO A 150 -6.80 1.52 7.60
N ASP A 151 -7.95 2.13 7.45
CA ASP A 151 -8.74 1.98 6.24
C ASP A 151 -8.08 2.80 5.13
N CYS A 152 -7.97 2.23 3.93
CA CYS A 152 -7.25 2.84 2.81
C CYS A 152 -7.87 2.44 1.48
N GLU A 153 -8.33 3.43 0.75
CA GLU A 153 -8.88 3.26 -0.59
C GLU A 153 -8.07 4.09 -1.61
N LEU A 154 -7.59 3.42 -2.66
CA LEU A 154 -6.94 4.11 -3.77
C LEU A 154 -8.01 4.66 -4.72
N MET A 155 -8.08 5.98 -4.85
CA MET A 155 -9.06 6.69 -5.69
C MET A 155 -8.56 6.91 -7.11
N ALA A 156 -7.30 7.35 -7.26
CA ALA A 156 -6.72 7.69 -8.56
C ALA A 156 -5.21 7.62 -8.54
N ILE A 157 -4.63 7.41 -9.73
CA ILE A 157 -3.20 7.59 -9.97
C ILE A 157 -3.04 8.48 -11.21
N ASP A 158 -2.40 9.61 -11.01
CA ASP A 158 -1.99 10.50 -12.09
C ASP A 158 -0.54 10.19 -12.49
N VAL A 159 -0.26 10.23 -13.78
CA VAL A 159 1.09 9.96 -14.30
C VAL A 159 1.49 10.99 -15.34
N SER A 160 2.72 11.44 -15.27
CA SER A 160 3.34 12.27 -16.28
C SER A 160 4.18 11.40 -17.21
N VAL A 161 3.85 11.44 -18.49
CA VAL A 161 4.45 10.62 -19.54
C VAL A 161 5.02 11.53 -20.62
N GLU A 162 6.23 11.24 -21.03
CA GLU A 162 6.84 11.84 -22.22
C GLU A 162 6.80 10.82 -23.36
N THR A 163 6.18 11.19 -24.45
CA THR A 163 6.12 10.35 -25.66
C THR A 163 7.34 10.63 -26.54
N GLY A 164 8.10 9.58 -26.84
CA GLY A 164 9.17 9.62 -27.84
C GLY A 164 8.64 9.53 -29.26
N GLY A 165 9.52 9.71 -30.24
CA GLY A 165 9.16 9.49 -31.64
C GLY A 165 8.73 8.03 -31.92
N VAL A 166 7.95 7.86 -32.98
CA VAL A 166 7.64 6.53 -33.48
C VAL A 166 8.94 5.88 -33.97
N ILE A 167 9.31 4.77 -33.38
CA ILE A 167 10.40 3.96 -33.91
C ILE A 167 9.79 3.12 -35.05
N ILE A 168 10.12 3.47 -36.28
CA ILE A 168 9.73 2.74 -37.48
C ILE A 168 10.78 1.66 -37.77
#